data_188ff095ef79ed20f7a07caaa70e61b7
#
_entry.id   188ff095ef79ed20f7a07caaa70e61b7
#
_cell.length_a   1.000
_cell.length_b   1.000
_cell.length_c   1.000
_cell.angle_alpha   90.00
_cell.angle_beta   90.00
_cell.angle_gamma   90.00
#
_symmetry.space_group_name_H-M   'P 1'
#
loop_
_entity.id
_entity.type
_entity.pdbx_description
1 polymer ?
#
loop_
_entity_poly.entity_id
_entity_poly.type
_entity_poly.pdbx_seq_one_letter_code
_entity_poly.pdbx_strand_id
1 'polypeptide(L)'
;MSKRHRTKREDTALKSKSLGTALTTAALIGTALTGAVATAGTAAAATKPDCSSALVNVKPKATVNIRSAPKTSATALGTWGKGQKGGVCFGDRKPVTGGSYTACGKKSNKWYFGGPNSTSVEGWVPATCLPI
;
A
#
# COMPACT_ATOMS: atom_id res chain seq x y z
N MET A 1 38.57 -15.15 28.53
CA MET A 1 37.58 -16.26 28.54
C MET A 1 36.25 -15.75 28.14
N SER A 2 35.88 -15.95 26.87
CA SER A 2 34.63 -15.42 26.27
C SER A 2 33.65 -16.59 26.06
N LYS A 3 32.55 -16.62 26.82
CA LYS A 3 31.50 -17.64 26.69
C LYS A 3 30.54 -17.24 25.58
N ARG A 4 30.54 -17.98 24.48
CA ARG A 4 29.56 -17.89 23.41
C ARG A 4 28.29 -18.61 23.85
N HIS A 5 27.18 -17.89 24.01
CA HIS A 5 25.84 -18.50 24.11
C HIS A 5 25.34 -18.84 22.73
N ARG A 6 25.22 -20.13 22.48
CA ARG A 6 24.63 -20.72 21.26
C ARG A 6 23.13 -20.87 21.53
N THR A 7 22.29 -20.02 20.95
CA THR A 7 20.84 -20.16 20.97
C THR A 7 20.41 -21.22 19.95
N LYS A 8 19.85 -22.29 20.47
CA LYS A 8 19.26 -23.42 19.74
C LYS A 8 17.95 -22.96 19.12
N ARG A 9 17.86 -22.98 17.81
CA ARG A 9 16.58 -22.77 17.07
C ARG A 9 15.83 -24.09 17.07
N GLU A 10 14.66 -24.11 17.68
CA GLU A 10 13.72 -25.21 17.55
C GLU A 10 12.84 -24.97 16.31
N ASP A 11 13.06 -25.82 15.31
CA ASP A 11 12.20 -25.90 14.12
C ASP A 11 10.89 -26.59 14.50
N THR A 12 9.81 -25.83 14.60
CA THR A 12 8.47 -26.37 14.74
C THR A 12 7.87 -26.55 13.35
N ALA A 13 8.01 -27.73 12.79
CA ALA A 13 7.35 -28.13 11.56
C ALA A 13 5.85 -28.34 11.84
N LEU A 14 4.99 -27.45 11.37
CA LEU A 14 3.54 -27.65 11.34
C LEU A 14 3.17 -28.54 10.15
N LYS A 15 2.86 -29.79 10.49
CA LYS A 15 2.36 -30.83 9.59
C LYS A 15 0.88 -30.57 9.29
N SER A 16 0.59 -29.99 8.15
CA SER A 16 -0.76 -29.84 7.62
C SER A 16 -1.30 -31.21 7.17
N LYS A 17 -2.30 -31.72 7.89
CA LYS A 17 -3.09 -32.88 7.46
C LYS A 17 -4.29 -32.39 6.64
N SER A 18 -4.28 -32.68 5.38
CA SER A 18 -5.45 -32.61 4.49
C SER A 18 -6.28 -33.89 4.67
N LEU A 19 -7.54 -33.75 5.01
CA LEU A 19 -8.62 -34.72 4.87
C LEU A 19 -9.78 -33.93 4.28
N GLY A 20 -10.34 -34.24 3.15
CA GLY A 20 -10.86 -35.46 2.67
C GLY A 20 -12.31 -35.22 2.28
N THR A 21 -12.53 -35.11 1.01
CA THR A 21 -13.72 -35.47 0.20
C THR A 21 -15.05 -35.76 0.91
N ALA A 22 -16.10 -35.04 0.52
CA ALA A 22 -17.45 -35.56 0.43
C ALA A 22 -18.19 -34.91 -0.76
N LEU A 23 -18.36 -35.69 -1.82
CA LEU A 23 -19.31 -35.44 -2.90
C LEU A 23 -20.73 -35.68 -2.36
N THR A 24 -21.59 -34.66 -2.48
CA THR A 24 -23.04 -34.88 -2.49
C THR A 24 -23.63 -34.10 -3.66
N THR A 25 -23.97 -34.83 -4.68
CA THR A 25 -24.85 -34.42 -5.78
C THR A 25 -26.26 -34.22 -5.25
N ALA A 26 -26.77 -32.99 -5.35
CA ALA A 26 -28.21 -32.74 -5.33
C ALA A 26 -28.56 -31.78 -6.47
N ALA A 27 -29.15 -32.33 -7.50
CA ALA A 27 -29.78 -31.60 -8.58
C ALA A 27 -31.03 -30.91 -8.06
N LEU A 28 -31.14 -29.60 -8.21
CA LEU A 28 -32.41 -28.88 -8.20
C LEU A 28 -32.41 -27.81 -9.29
N ILE A 29 -33.39 -28.00 -10.14
CA ILE A 29 -33.81 -27.22 -11.28
C ILE A 29 -34.32 -25.84 -10.76
N GLY A 30 -33.98 -24.77 -11.47
CA GLY A 30 -34.91 -23.67 -11.55
C GLY A 30 -34.36 -22.30 -11.16
N THR A 31 -34.50 -21.44 -12.11
CA THR A 31 -34.55 -19.98 -12.16
C THR A 31 -33.22 -19.30 -12.56
N ALA A 32 -33.22 -18.90 -13.84
CA ALA A 32 -32.28 -17.96 -14.40
C ALA A 32 -32.39 -16.60 -13.70
N LEU A 33 -31.52 -16.35 -12.75
CA LEU A 33 -31.16 -14.99 -12.35
C LEU A 33 -29.96 -14.58 -13.20
N THR A 34 -30.20 -13.67 -14.13
CA THR A 34 -29.13 -12.93 -14.81
C THR A 34 -28.37 -12.12 -13.77
N GLY A 35 -27.46 -12.79 -13.06
CA GLY A 35 -26.53 -12.15 -12.18
C GLY A 35 -25.52 -11.38 -13.04
N ALA A 36 -25.56 -10.05 -12.96
CA ALA A 36 -24.47 -9.22 -13.43
C ALA A 36 -23.21 -9.68 -12.72
N VAL A 37 -22.35 -10.39 -13.42
CA VAL A 37 -20.98 -10.67 -12.99
C VAL A 37 -20.29 -9.30 -12.91
N ALA A 38 -20.31 -8.70 -11.73
CA ALA A 38 -19.39 -7.63 -11.43
C ALA A 38 -17.97 -8.21 -11.58
N THR A 39 -17.36 -7.97 -12.74
CA THR A 39 -15.95 -8.19 -12.93
C THR A 39 -15.25 -7.33 -11.88
N ALA A 40 -14.83 -7.94 -10.78
CA ALA A 40 -13.91 -7.32 -9.85
C ALA A 40 -12.65 -7.04 -10.66
N GLY A 41 -12.58 -5.82 -11.20
CA GLY A 41 -11.40 -5.35 -11.90
C GLY A 41 -10.23 -5.54 -10.95
N THR A 42 -9.29 -6.40 -11.30
CA THR A 42 -8.01 -6.54 -10.62
C THR A 42 -7.42 -5.14 -10.57
N ALA A 43 -7.47 -4.51 -9.38
CA ALA A 43 -6.80 -3.23 -9.17
C ALA A 43 -5.31 -3.51 -9.38
N ALA A 44 -4.80 -3.16 -10.55
CA ALA A 44 -3.38 -3.23 -10.82
C ALA A 44 -2.68 -2.47 -9.70
N ALA A 45 -1.83 -3.15 -8.96
CA ALA A 45 -0.99 -2.51 -7.96
C ALA A 45 -0.18 -1.43 -8.68
N ALA A 46 -0.32 -0.19 -8.23
CA ALA A 46 0.42 0.90 -8.85
C ALA A 46 1.92 0.60 -8.70
N THR A 47 2.62 0.51 -9.82
CA THR A 47 4.04 0.23 -9.84
C THR A 47 4.78 1.30 -9.03
N LYS A 48 5.63 0.88 -8.10
CA LYS A 48 6.51 1.78 -7.35
C LYS A 48 7.37 2.56 -8.37
N PRO A 49 7.43 3.90 -8.28
CA PRO A 49 8.27 4.67 -9.19
C PRO A 49 9.75 4.38 -8.92
N ASP A 50 10.59 4.66 -9.92
CA ASP A 50 12.03 4.64 -9.74
C ASP A 50 12.44 5.69 -8.70
N CYS A 51 13.15 5.26 -7.67
CA CYS A 51 13.66 6.09 -6.59
C CYS A 51 15.16 6.38 -6.71
N SER A 52 15.74 6.23 -7.90
CA SER A 52 17.14 6.59 -8.17
C SER A 52 17.43 8.06 -7.87
N SER A 53 16.41 8.91 -8.00
CA SER A 53 16.44 10.30 -7.58
C SER A 53 15.38 10.53 -6.49
N ALA A 54 15.79 11.03 -5.34
CA ALA A 54 14.89 11.35 -4.24
C ALA A 54 15.03 12.82 -3.82
N LEU A 55 13.89 13.48 -3.60
CA LEU A 55 13.86 14.76 -2.92
C LEU A 55 13.79 14.50 -1.42
N VAL A 56 14.80 14.95 -0.69
CA VAL A 56 14.94 14.74 0.76
C VAL A 56 14.51 15.99 1.55
N ASN A 57 14.34 15.84 2.87
CA ASN A 57 13.91 16.90 3.77
C ASN A 57 12.53 17.52 3.46
N VAL A 58 11.68 16.80 2.74
CA VAL A 58 10.29 17.19 2.51
C VAL A 58 9.52 17.12 3.82
N LYS A 59 8.70 18.13 4.10
CA LYS A 59 7.89 18.22 5.31
C LYS A 59 6.44 18.47 4.90
N PRO A 60 5.49 17.57 5.14
CA PRO A 60 4.09 17.80 4.83
C PRO A 60 3.51 18.99 5.57
N LYS A 61 2.62 19.73 4.92
CA LYS A 61 1.86 20.86 5.50
C LYS A 61 0.79 20.41 6.50
N ALA A 62 0.35 19.16 6.40
CA ALA A 62 -0.57 18.48 7.30
C ALA A 62 -0.20 17.01 7.42
N THR A 63 -0.66 16.33 8.46
CA THR A 63 -0.52 14.88 8.57
C THR A 63 -1.29 14.21 7.44
N VAL A 64 -0.65 13.29 6.70
CA VAL A 64 -1.21 12.59 5.55
C VAL A 64 -1.10 11.09 5.73
N ASN A 65 -2.07 10.35 5.17
CA ASN A 65 -1.98 8.89 5.08
C ASN A 65 -1.04 8.50 3.95
N ILE A 66 -0.17 7.54 4.21
CA ILE A 66 0.66 6.85 3.24
C ILE A 66 -0.15 5.65 2.75
N ARG A 67 -0.33 5.52 1.43
CA ARG A 67 -1.24 4.52 0.85
C ARG A 67 -0.51 3.55 -0.07
N SER A 68 -1.04 2.33 -0.18
CA SER A 68 -0.48 1.27 -1.05
C SER A 68 -0.63 1.56 -2.54
N ALA A 69 -1.55 2.44 -2.94
CA ALA A 69 -1.77 2.88 -4.32
C ALA A 69 -2.18 4.36 -4.36
N PRO A 70 -2.01 5.07 -5.49
CA PRO A 70 -2.33 6.50 -5.62
C PRO A 70 -3.84 6.74 -5.74
N LYS A 71 -4.59 6.36 -4.72
CA LYS A 71 -6.05 6.56 -4.60
C LYS A 71 -6.48 6.55 -3.14
N THR A 72 -7.55 7.27 -2.82
CA THR A 72 -8.05 7.41 -1.44
C THR A 72 -8.64 6.12 -0.87
N SER A 73 -9.13 5.22 -1.72
CA SER A 73 -9.65 3.90 -1.33
C SER A 73 -8.57 2.84 -1.11
N ALA A 74 -7.29 3.13 -1.41
CA ALA A 74 -6.20 2.20 -1.16
C ALA A 74 -5.90 2.06 0.33
N THR A 75 -5.37 0.90 0.72
CA THR A 75 -4.99 0.62 2.11
C THR A 75 -4.01 1.67 2.64
N ALA A 76 -4.29 2.20 3.83
CA ALA A 76 -3.35 3.04 4.54
C ALA A 76 -2.24 2.17 5.14
N LEU A 77 -1.00 2.45 4.77
CA LEU A 77 0.20 1.75 5.25
C LEU A 77 0.74 2.41 6.53
N GLY A 78 0.45 3.68 6.72
CA GLY A 78 0.90 4.48 7.84
C GLY A 78 0.55 5.96 7.65
N THR A 79 1.16 6.81 8.45
CA THR A 79 0.98 8.26 8.38
C THR A 79 2.33 8.99 8.30
N TRP A 80 2.33 10.12 7.61
CA TRP A 80 3.45 11.06 7.60
C TRP A 80 2.98 12.34 8.29
N GLY A 81 3.57 12.60 9.46
CA GLY A 81 3.17 13.70 10.35
C GLY A 81 3.48 15.07 9.74
N LYS A 82 2.62 16.05 10.05
CA LYS A 82 2.87 17.46 9.71
C LYS A 82 4.26 17.90 10.18
N GLY A 83 5.05 18.48 9.28
CA GLY A 83 6.39 18.99 9.58
C GLY A 83 7.47 17.91 9.79
N GLN A 84 7.14 16.64 9.79
CA GLN A 84 8.08 15.53 9.90
C GLN A 84 8.92 15.42 8.64
N LYS A 85 10.25 15.34 8.79
CA LYS A 85 11.17 15.17 7.66
C LYS A 85 10.99 13.82 7.00
N GLY A 86 11.03 13.80 5.67
CA GLY A 86 10.99 12.59 4.88
C GLY A 86 11.52 12.81 3.48
N GLY A 87 11.31 11.83 2.61
CA GLY A 87 11.72 11.86 1.22
C GLY A 87 10.60 11.41 0.28
N VAL A 88 10.67 11.88 -0.95
CA VAL A 88 9.82 11.40 -2.06
C VAL A 88 10.68 10.94 -3.22
N CYS A 89 10.27 9.84 -3.84
CA CYS A 89 10.88 9.37 -5.08
C CYS A 89 10.54 10.36 -6.20
N PHE A 90 11.55 10.85 -6.87
CA PHE A 90 11.43 11.97 -7.80
C PHE A 90 11.92 11.59 -9.20
N GLY A 91 11.63 10.33 -9.66
CA GLY A 91 12.11 9.79 -10.92
C GLY A 91 12.07 10.82 -12.05
N ASP A 92 10.90 11.06 -12.60
CA ASP A 92 10.72 12.06 -13.68
C ASP A 92 10.40 13.48 -13.16
N ARG A 93 10.66 13.77 -11.90
CA ARG A 93 10.33 15.04 -11.22
C ARG A 93 8.84 15.43 -11.30
N LYS A 94 7.96 14.49 -11.59
CA LYS A 94 6.53 14.72 -11.77
C LYS A 94 5.72 13.82 -10.84
N PRO A 95 4.61 14.34 -10.29
CA PRO A 95 3.67 13.51 -9.57
C PRO A 95 2.96 12.55 -10.53
N VAL A 96 2.66 11.36 -10.04
CA VAL A 96 1.86 10.37 -10.78
C VAL A 96 0.39 10.76 -10.74
N THR A 97 -0.31 10.54 -11.84
CA THR A 97 -1.77 10.70 -11.89
C THR A 97 -2.45 9.46 -11.30
N GLY A 98 -3.33 9.67 -10.34
CA GLY A 98 -4.10 8.63 -9.67
C GLY A 98 -5.53 9.03 -9.42
N GLY A 99 -6.14 8.44 -8.39
CA GLY A 99 -7.49 8.79 -7.98
C GLY A 99 -7.59 10.23 -7.46
N SER A 100 -8.72 10.88 -7.74
CA SER A 100 -9.00 12.24 -7.26
C SER A 100 -9.14 12.27 -5.74
N TYR A 101 -8.69 13.35 -5.14
CA TYR A 101 -8.81 13.63 -3.71
C TYR A 101 -8.97 15.12 -3.44
N THR A 102 -9.39 15.44 -2.21
CA THR A 102 -9.31 16.81 -1.66
C THR A 102 -8.47 16.72 -0.38
N ALA A 103 -7.31 17.38 -0.39
CA ALA A 103 -6.41 17.40 0.74
C ALA A 103 -5.63 18.71 0.80
N CYS A 104 -5.31 19.17 2.00
CA CYS A 104 -4.58 20.43 2.24
C CYS A 104 -5.21 21.64 1.50
N GLY A 105 -6.55 21.69 1.52
CA GLY A 105 -7.32 22.79 0.93
C GLY A 105 -7.41 22.78 -0.59
N LYS A 106 -6.93 21.73 -1.26
CA LYS A 106 -6.95 21.64 -2.73
C LYS A 106 -7.48 20.30 -3.23
N LYS A 107 -8.26 20.32 -4.33
CA LYS A 107 -8.65 19.13 -5.09
C LYS A 107 -7.56 18.82 -6.12
N SER A 108 -7.17 17.54 -6.24
CA SER A 108 -6.17 17.08 -7.20
C SER A 108 -6.31 15.57 -7.44
N ASN A 109 -5.58 15.07 -8.42
CA ASN A 109 -5.38 13.64 -8.68
C ASN A 109 -3.88 13.29 -8.78
N LYS A 110 -3.01 14.16 -8.26
CA LYS A 110 -1.57 14.01 -8.33
C LYS A 110 -1.01 13.46 -7.03
N TRP A 111 -0.17 12.45 -7.14
CA TRP A 111 0.39 11.70 -6.02
C TRP A 111 1.90 11.61 -6.13
N TYR A 112 2.59 11.67 -5.00
CA TYR A 112 4.00 11.33 -4.88
C TYR A 112 4.18 10.01 -4.13
N PHE A 113 5.24 9.30 -4.42
CA PHE A 113 5.64 8.13 -3.65
C PHE A 113 6.74 8.54 -2.67
N GLY A 114 6.58 8.23 -1.38
CA GLY A 114 7.55 8.57 -0.35
C GLY A 114 7.04 8.30 1.05
N GLY A 115 7.79 8.79 2.04
CA GLY A 115 7.47 8.61 3.44
C GLY A 115 8.44 9.34 4.37
N PRO A 116 8.19 9.26 5.68
CA PRO A 116 9.05 9.88 6.70
C PRO A 116 10.35 9.11 6.88
N ASN A 117 11.45 9.84 7.13
CA ASN A 117 12.76 9.22 7.39
C ASN A 117 12.82 8.43 8.71
N SER A 118 11.88 8.67 9.61
CA SER A 118 11.83 8.02 10.93
C SER A 118 11.26 6.61 10.92
N THR A 119 10.66 6.19 9.79
CA THR A 119 10.09 4.86 9.62
C THR A 119 10.47 4.29 8.26
N SER A 120 10.35 2.97 8.10
CA SER A 120 10.55 2.31 6.80
C SER A 120 9.25 2.30 5.96
N VAL A 121 8.21 3.05 6.36
CA VAL A 121 6.94 3.07 5.67
C VAL A 121 7.01 4.04 4.50
N GLU A 122 6.89 3.51 3.30
CA GLU A 122 6.81 4.28 2.05
C GLU A 122 5.52 3.94 1.29
N GLY A 123 5.03 4.89 0.54
CA GLY A 123 3.84 4.71 -0.28
C GLY A 123 3.37 6.02 -0.91
N TRP A 124 2.13 6.02 -1.36
CA TRP A 124 1.55 7.14 -2.10
C TRP A 124 0.95 8.17 -1.16
N VAL A 125 1.30 9.42 -1.36
CA VAL A 125 0.82 10.57 -0.58
C VAL A 125 0.28 11.67 -1.49
N PRO A 126 -0.74 12.45 -1.03
CA PRO A 126 -1.31 13.55 -1.81
C PRO A 126 -0.28 14.65 -2.11
N ALA A 127 -0.06 14.96 -3.39
CA ALA A 127 0.92 15.97 -3.80
C ALA A 127 0.61 17.37 -3.26
N THR A 128 -0.67 17.72 -3.09
CA THR A 128 -1.10 19.05 -2.58
C THR A 128 -0.64 19.33 -1.17
N CYS A 129 -0.30 18.29 -0.41
CA CYS A 129 0.15 18.41 0.98
C CYS A 129 1.66 18.57 1.11
N LEU A 130 2.42 18.39 0.02
CA LEU A 130 3.86 18.52 0.01
C LEU A 130 4.28 19.88 -0.59
N PRO A 131 5.28 20.56 -0.01
CA PRO A 131 5.78 21.86 -0.48
C PRO A 131 6.84 21.69 -1.58
N ILE A 132 6.46 21.04 -2.68
CA ILE A 132 7.32 20.77 -3.84
C ILE A 132 6.58 21.03 -5.15
#